data_8e61c194d48df1c3fce4180b35507d5e
#
_entry.id   8e61c194d48df1c3fce4180b35507d5e
#
_cell.length_a   1.000
_cell.length_b   1.000
_cell.length_c   1.000
_cell.angle_alpha   90.00
_cell.angle_beta   90.00
_cell.angle_gamma   90.00
#
_symmetry.space_group_name_H-M   'P 1'
#
loop_
_entity.id
_entity.type
_entity.pdbx_description
1 polymer ?
#
loop_
_entity_poly.entity_id
_entity_poly.type
_entity_poly.pdbx_seq_one_letter_code
_entity_poly.pdbx_strand_id
1 'polypeptide(L)'
;DPNALTVVESCAAAFDRIGLPEGNYMLTQAALYLATAPKSNSSMAFFDALKTVRQEDAEVPNHLRDASRDGEGFGHGAGYLYPHAYRDHWVPQQYLPDGLEGRVFYNPGSQGYEKTIRDEVLSRRELQITALLEDTQIGEDQILNPMGSWWAAEHLKHGNVKTGENLTYTPQDKKLEQWQKRTDEGRSESLLQIRNKLLDSAKIARHNRNLVLNADDGLFVWETLRRAPEGYTAGLCKTFRGKQVLEQYASTLNELDRPVFATTLGELGDVSFDSVFCRNPFTSLQSIENFARNTAESLKTGTISASINAKAEPNGEASANSAGLAKLPGIEKTCIFDLAQKILCKNMRLGEALQTHFERSGMINAQDRQILQKYLQAENEFYSQSGHPLFCWNEEKVQNIFESCGLQFFGETEEIETKRIISPEEAEKWFDVNSSEYANFVAQKLSRQELDFVHSLLMQVCKRHIALNWKSPTLFAIVRQ
;
A
#
# COMPACT_ATOMS: atom_id res chain seq x y z
N ASP A 1 -32.06 -5.88 -8.24
CA ASP A 1 -32.56 -5.25 -7.00
C ASP A 1 -32.61 -6.30 -5.88
N PRO A 2 -31.93 -6.09 -4.72
CA PRO A 2 -31.91 -7.06 -3.61
C PRO A 2 -33.29 -7.32 -2.98
N ASN A 3 -34.23 -6.39 -3.10
CA ASN A 3 -35.58 -6.57 -2.56
C ASN A 3 -36.51 -7.37 -3.48
N ALA A 4 -36.11 -7.64 -4.72
CA ALA A 4 -36.96 -8.32 -5.70
C ALA A 4 -37.48 -9.66 -5.20
N LEU A 5 -36.62 -10.48 -4.62
CA LEU A 5 -36.98 -11.79 -4.07
C LEU A 5 -37.99 -11.65 -2.92
N THR A 6 -37.75 -10.72 -1.99
CA THR A 6 -38.61 -10.48 -0.84
C THR A 6 -40.04 -10.00 -1.28
N VAL A 7 -40.09 -9.10 -2.25
CA VAL A 7 -41.38 -8.62 -2.78
C VAL A 7 -42.16 -9.73 -3.47
N VAL A 8 -41.47 -10.51 -4.32
CA VAL A 8 -42.12 -11.64 -5.04
C VAL A 8 -42.64 -12.69 -4.06
N GLU A 9 -41.82 -13.09 -3.07
CA GLU A 9 -42.22 -14.06 -2.05
C GLU A 9 -43.38 -13.55 -1.21
N SER A 10 -43.39 -12.28 -0.81
CA SER A 10 -44.52 -11.68 -0.08
C SER A 10 -45.77 -11.64 -0.92
N CYS A 11 -45.67 -11.34 -2.21
CA CYS A 11 -46.83 -11.37 -3.13
C CYS A 11 -47.38 -12.80 -3.34
N ALA A 12 -46.49 -13.78 -3.48
CA ALA A 12 -46.85 -15.18 -3.59
C ALA A 12 -47.56 -15.68 -2.32
N ALA A 13 -47.01 -15.41 -1.15
CA ALA A 13 -47.61 -15.77 0.13
C ALA A 13 -48.99 -15.11 0.35
N ALA A 14 -49.17 -13.85 -0.10
CA ALA A 14 -50.48 -13.17 -0.05
C ALA A 14 -51.48 -13.78 -1.04
N PHE A 15 -51.02 -14.15 -2.25
CA PHE A 15 -51.85 -14.84 -3.25
C PHE A 15 -52.40 -16.17 -2.71
N ASP A 16 -51.52 -16.97 -2.08
CA ASP A 16 -51.92 -18.26 -1.51
C ASP A 16 -52.95 -18.16 -0.39
N ARG A 17 -52.96 -17.02 0.34
CA ARG A 17 -53.92 -16.78 1.45
C ARG A 17 -55.24 -16.24 0.98
N ILE A 18 -55.23 -15.40 -0.05
CA ILE A 18 -56.41 -14.65 -0.52
C ILE A 18 -57.12 -15.44 -1.64
N GLY A 19 -56.36 -16.04 -2.56
CA GLY A 19 -56.89 -16.74 -3.72
C GLY A 19 -57.41 -15.80 -4.79
N LEU A 20 -58.03 -16.42 -5.82
CA LEU A 20 -58.64 -15.67 -6.94
C LEU A 20 -60.09 -15.26 -6.60
N PRO A 21 -60.58 -14.13 -7.13
CA PRO A 21 -59.92 -13.26 -8.13
C PRO A 21 -58.99 -12.21 -7.54
N GLU A 22 -59.08 -11.88 -6.24
CA GLU A 22 -58.39 -10.79 -5.59
C GLU A 22 -56.87 -10.98 -5.60
N GLY A 23 -56.36 -12.22 -5.57
CA GLY A 23 -54.96 -12.55 -5.69
C GLY A 23 -54.25 -12.01 -6.94
N ASN A 24 -55.02 -11.68 -8.01
CA ASN A 24 -54.48 -11.04 -9.21
C ASN A 24 -53.78 -9.70 -8.91
N TYR A 25 -54.24 -8.97 -7.87
CA TYR A 25 -53.56 -7.72 -7.47
C TYR A 25 -52.14 -7.98 -6.98
N MET A 26 -51.88 -9.07 -6.25
CA MET A 26 -50.55 -9.46 -5.73
C MET A 26 -49.62 -9.86 -6.87
N LEU A 27 -50.13 -10.62 -7.84
CA LEU A 27 -49.37 -10.99 -9.04
C LEU A 27 -49.03 -9.76 -9.88
N THR A 28 -49.97 -8.85 -10.04
CA THR A 28 -49.78 -7.57 -10.76
C THR A 28 -48.72 -6.71 -10.05
N GLN A 29 -48.79 -6.60 -8.73
CA GLN A 29 -47.78 -5.87 -7.95
C GLN A 29 -46.39 -6.44 -8.14
N ALA A 30 -46.19 -7.76 -8.04
CA ALA A 30 -44.93 -8.43 -8.28
C ALA A 30 -44.41 -8.14 -9.70
N ALA A 31 -45.27 -8.28 -10.71
CA ALA A 31 -44.91 -8.02 -12.10
C ALA A 31 -44.50 -6.55 -12.34
N LEU A 32 -45.23 -5.59 -11.81
CA LEU A 32 -44.90 -4.16 -11.91
C LEU A 32 -43.58 -3.83 -11.20
N TYR A 33 -43.39 -4.36 -9.99
CA TYR A 33 -42.13 -4.18 -9.25
C TYR A 33 -40.96 -4.70 -10.05
N LEU A 34 -41.02 -5.94 -10.52
CA LEU A 34 -39.94 -6.54 -11.31
C LEU A 34 -39.72 -5.82 -12.64
N ALA A 35 -40.77 -5.33 -13.28
CA ALA A 35 -40.66 -4.58 -14.55
C ALA A 35 -39.93 -3.26 -14.38
N THR A 36 -40.16 -2.55 -13.26
CA THR A 36 -39.66 -1.20 -13.00
C THR A 36 -38.38 -1.17 -12.16
N ALA A 37 -38.04 -2.25 -11.43
CA ALA A 37 -36.83 -2.32 -10.61
C ALA A 37 -35.55 -2.22 -11.46
N PRO A 38 -34.47 -1.58 -10.95
CA PRO A 38 -33.19 -1.57 -11.60
C PRO A 38 -32.66 -2.99 -11.84
N LYS A 39 -32.13 -3.24 -13.04
CA LYS A 39 -31.64 -4.57 -13.44
C LYS A 39 -30.18 -4.74 -13.13
N SER A 40 -29.80 -5.94 -12.68
CA SER A 40 -28.42 -6.40 -12.55
C SER A 40 -28.33 -7.88 -12.86
N ASN A 41 -27.24 -8.30 -13.47
CA ASN A 41 -26.88 -9.69 -13.69
C ASN A 41 -25.66 -10.14 -12.87
N SER A 42 -25.23 -9.36 -11.89
CA SER A 42 -24.01 -9.59 -11.09
C SER A 42 -24.02 -10.95 -10.39
N SER A 43 -25.18 -11.51 -10.05
CA SER A 43 -25.32 -12.85 -9.47
C SER A 43 -24.85 -13.97 -10.43
N MET A 44 -24.82 -13.71 -11.75
CA MET A 44 -24.30 -14.69 -12.72
C MET A 44 -22.78 -14.87 -12.62
N ALA A 45 -22.07 -13.94 -12.03
CA ALA A 45 -20.62 -14.05 -11.75
C ALA A 45 -20.26 -15.30 -10.91
N PHE A 46 -21.24 -15.88 -10.19
CA PHE A 46 -21.08 -17.15 -9.51
C PHE A 46 -20.64 -18.28 -10.44
N PHE A 47 -21.21 -18.37 -11.64
CA PHE A 47 -20.88 -19.45 -12.59
C PHE A 47 -19.45 -19.32 -13.12
N ASP A 48 -19.00 -18.08 -13.37
CA ASP A 48 -17.64 -17.81 -13.82
C ASP A 48 -16.63 -18.06 -12.69
N ALA A 49 -16.96 -17.64 -11.46
CA ALA A 49 -16.16 -17.94 -10.26
C ALA A 49 -16.03 -19.44 -10.07
N LEU A 50 -17.15 -20.18 -10.12
CA LEU A 50 -17.16 -21.65 -9.94
C LEU A 50 -16.32 -22.36 -11.02
N LYS A 51 -16.43 -21.91 -12.27
CA LYS A 51 -15.64 -22.46 -13.38
C LYS A 51 -14.15 -22.21 -13.16
N THR A 52 -13.76 -21.00 -12.77
CA THR A 52 -12.38 -20.64 -12.51
C THR A 52 -11.80 -21.46 -11.37
N VAL A 53 -12.47 -21.50 -10.21
CA VAL A 53 -12.00 -22.26 -9.03
C VAL A 53 -11.89 -23.77 -9.32
N ARG A 54 -12.75 -24.33 -10.15
CA ARG A 54 -12.66 -25.75 -10.54
C ARG A 54 -11.50 -26.07 -11.50
N GLN A 55 -10.99 -25.08 -12.20
CA GLN A 55 -9.84 -25.22 -13.09
C GLN A 55 -8.51 -25.01 -12.39
N GLU A 56 -8.52 -24.35 -11.24
CA GLU A 56 -7.36 -24.08 -10.41
C GLU A 56 -7.31 -25.12 -9.27
N ASP A 57 -6.22 -25.84 -9.16
CA ASP A 57 -5.95 -26.73 -8.02
C ASP A 57 -5.39 -25.89 -6.85
N ALA A 58 -6.22 -24.96 -6.37
CA ALA A 58 -5.82 -23.96 -5.40
C ALA A 58 -6.33 -24.30 -4.00
N GLU A 59 -5.41 -24.40 -3.05
CA GLU A 59 -5.73 -24.64 -1.66
C GLU A 59 -6.15 -23.35 -0.95
N VAL A 60 -7.00 -23.51 0.08
CA VAL A 60 -7.37 -22.37 0.96
C VAL A 60 -6.12 -21.83 1.65
N PRO A 61 -5.89 -20.50 1.65
CA PRO A 61 -4.76 -19.88 2.34
C PRO A 61 -4.65 -20.29 3.81
N ASN A 62 -3.45 -20.52 4.31
CA ASN A 62 -3.24 -21.05 5.67
C ASN A 62 -3.88 -20.19 6.77
N HIS A 63 -3.86 -18.87 6.64
CA HIS A 63 -4.48 -17.96 7.60
C HIS A 63 -6.01 -18.05 7.65
N LEU A 64 -6.66 -18.61 6.62
CA LEU A 64 -8.11 -18.83 6.57
C LEU A 64 -8.53 -20.26 7.00
N ARG A 65 -7.56 -21.15 7.24
CA ARG A 65 -7.85 -22.53 7.69
C ARG A 65 -8.17 -22.55 9.18
N ASP A 66 -8.95 -23.54 9.60
CA ASP A 66 -9.36 -23.69 11.00
C ASP A 66 -8.17 -24.00 11.92
N ALA A 67 -7.85 -23.05 12.80
CA ALA A 67 -6.80 -23.20 13.80
C ALA A 67 -7.18 -24.08 15.01
N SER A 68 -8.46 -24.45 15.17
CA SER A 68 -8.94 -25.14 16.35
C SER A 68 -8.53 -26.62 16.40
N ARG A 69 -8.22 -27.23 15.24
CA ARG A 69 -7.79 -28.64 15.15
C ARG A 69 -6.31 -28.78 14.83
N ASP A 70 -5.79 -27.95 13.94
CA ASP A 70 -4.50 -28.15 13.29
C ASP A 70 -3.56 -26.94 13.45
N GLY A 71 -3.82 -26.09 14.44
CA GLY A 71 -2.98 -24.91 14.76
C GLY A 71 -1.56 -25.30 15.19
N GLU A 72 -1.41 -26.40 15.93
CA GLU A 72 -0.12 -26.92 16.36
C GLU A 72 0.46 -27.84 15.26
N GLY A 73 1.38 -27.34 14.46
CA GLY A 73 2.13 -28.12 13.48
C GLY A 73 1.95 -27.71 12.01
N PHE A 74 0.82 -27.14 11.62
CA PHE A 74 0.54 -26.74 10.24
C PHE A 74 0.43 -25.23 10.03
N GLY A 75 0.44 -24.41 11.12
CA GLY A 75 0.30 -22.95 11.03
C GLY A 75 -1.07 -22.47 10.52
N HIS A 76 -2.10 -23.30 10.62
CA HIS A 76 -3.45 -22.94 10.21
C HIS A 76 -3.98 -21.79 11.06
N GLY A 77 -4.58 -20.76 10.44
CA GLY A 77 -5.10 -19.57 11.09
C GLY A 77 -4.03 -18.51 11.46
N ALA A 78 -2.76 -18.80 11.27
CA ALA A 78 -1.70 -17.82 11.56
C ALA A 78 -1.81 -16.61 10.62
N GLY A 79 -1.83 -15.39 11.20
CA GLY A 79 -1.94 -14.15 10.43
C GLY A 79 -3.36 -13.77 9.99
N TYR A 80 -4.41 -14.50 10.41
CA TYR A 80 -5.78 -14.10 10.10
C TYR A 80 -6.17 -12.79 10.77
N LEU A 81 -6.61 -11.83 9.98
CA LEU A 81 -7.09 -10.53 10.44
C LEU A 81 -8.62 -10.59 10.59
N TYR A 82 -9.13 -10.52 11.83
CA TYR A 82 -10.56 -10.64 12.12
C TYR A 82 -11.31 -9.32 11.85
N PRO A 83 -12.11 -9.18 10.78
CA PRO A 83 -12.67 -7.90 10.34
C PRO A 83 -13.47 -7.15 11.41
N HIS A 84 -14.20 -7.84 12.29
CA HIS A 84 -15.01 -7.18 13.33
C HIS A 84 -14.21 -6.43 14.39
N ALA A 85 -12.90 -6.58 14.44
CA ALA A 85 -12.04 -5.82 15.35
C ALA A 85 -11.50 -4.54 14.72
N TYR A 86 -11.79 -4.31 13.43
CA TYR A 86 -11.39 -3.12 12.67
C TYR A 86 -12.54 -2.13 12.55
N ARG A 87 -12.19 -0.88 12.30
CA ARG A 87 -13.16 0.15 11.95
C ARG A 87 -13.92 -0.26 10.69
N ASP A 88 -15.21 0.02 10.64
CA ASP A 88 -16.11 -0.35 9.55
C ASP A 88 -16.18 -1.87 9.25
N HIS A 89 -15.70 -2.70 10.21
CA HIS A 89 -15.66 -4.16 10.11
C HIS A 89 -15.00 -4.67 8.81
N TRP A 90 -13.96 -3.95 8.36
CA TRP A 90 -13.22 -4.26 7.15
C TRP A 90 -11.71 -4.24 7.37
N VAL A 91 -10.98 -5.07 6.64
CA VAL A 91 -9.52 -5.17 6.67
C VAL A 91 -8.98 -5.51 5.28
N PRO A 92 -7.87 -4.89 4.83
CA PRO A 92 -7.26 -5.17 3.54
C PRO A 92 -6.48 -6.49 3.57
N GLN A 93 -7.14 -7.61 3.76
CA GLN A 93 -6.56 -8.96 3.83
C GLN A 93 -6.86 -9.74 2.56
N GLN A 94 -5.92 -10.60 2.13
CA GLN A 94 -6.14 -11.52 1.02
C GLN A 94 -7.02 -12.68 1.46
N TYR A 95 -8.08 -12.95 0.69
CA TYR A 95 -9.02 -14.06 0.92
C TYR A 95 -8.93 -15.13 -0.16
N LEU A 96 -8.31 -14.83 -1.30
CA LEU A 96 -8.15 -15.77 -2.39
C LEU A 96 -6.80 -16.50 -2.27
N PRO A 97 -6.72 -17.74 -2.78
CA PRO A 97 -5.44 -18.44 -2.94
C PRO A 97 -4.46 -17.66 -3.81
N ASP A 98 -3.16 -17.92 -3.64
CA ASP A 98 -2.08 -17.22 -4.34
C ASP A 98 -2.24 -17.27 -5.88
N GLY A 99 -2.70 -18.38 -6.44
CA GLY A 99 -2.97 -18.50 -7.88
C GLY A 99 -4.15 -17.66 -8.39
N LEU A 100 -4.97 -17.12 -7.49
CA LEU A 100 -6.13 -16.29 -7.80
C LEU A 100 -5.98 -14.84 -7.32
N GLU A 101 -4.80 -14.45 -6.88
CA GLU A 101 -4.49 -13.08 -6.47
C GLU A 101 -4.85 -12.08 -7.57
N GLY A 102 -5.53 -11.00 -7.20
CA GLY A 102 -6.01 -9.97 -8.15
C GLY A 102 -7.27 -10.35 -8.94
N ARG A 103 -7.73 -11.60 -8.88
CA ARG A 103 -8.99 -12.00 -9.52
C ARG A 103 -10.19 -11.33 -8.88
N VAL A 104 -11.12 -10.89 -9.71
CA VAL A 104 -12.37 -10.24 -9.27
C VAL A 104 -13.56 -11.03 -9.82
N PHE A 105 -14.37 -11.57 -8.93
CA PHE A 105 -15.57 -12.33 -9.29
C PHE A 105 -16.85 -11.49 -9.21
N TYR A 106 -16.88 -10.43 -8.43
CA TYR A 106 -18.01 -9.53 -8.32
C TYR A 106 -17.62 -8.11 -8.73
N ASN A 107 -18.34 -7.55 -9.69
CA ASN A 107 -18.16 -6.18 -10.12
C ASN A 107 -19.51 -5.46 -10.04
N PRO A 108 -19.71 -4.54 -9.07
CA PRO A 108 -20.98 -3.86 -8.88
C PRO A 108 -21.36 -3.02 -10.10
N GLY A 109 -22.60 -3.11 -10.50
CA GLY A 109 -23.18 -2.33 -11.58
C GLY A 109 -23.31 -0.84 -11.26
N SER A 110 -23.78 -0.06 -12.25
CA SER A 110 -23.96 1.40 -12.12
C SER A 110 -25.41 1.79 -11.81
N GLN A 111 -26.29 0.83 -11.49
CA GLN A 111 -27.71 1.07 -11.24
C GLN A 111 -28.17 0.50 -9.92
N GLY A 112 -29.27 1.05 -9.39
CA GLY A 112 -29.94 0.55 -8.19
C GLY A 112 -29.04 0.53 -6.97
N TYR A 113 -29.18 -0.50 -6.16
CA TYR A 113 -28.38 -0.71 -4.94
C TYR A 113 -26.87 -0.80 -5.22
N GLU A 114 -26.47 -1.48 -6.29
CA GLU A 114 -25.07 -1.63 -6.65
C GLU A 114 -24.37 -0.29 -6.90
N LYS A 115 -25.09 0.69 -7.47
CA LYS A 115 -24.58 2.06 -7.63
C LYS A 115 -24.20 2.69 -6.29
N THR A 116 -24.96 2.42 -5.22
CA THR A 116 -24.72 3.03 -3.90
C THR A 116 -23.50 2.47 -3.20
N ILE A 117 -23.15 1.21 -3.46
CA ILE A 117 -21.99 0.52 -2.83
C ILE A 117 -20.76 0.48 -3.74
N ARG A 118 -20.89 0.87 -5.01
CA ARG A 118 -19.85 0.69 -6.02
C ARG A 118 -18.52 1.33 -5.62
N ASP A 119 -18.56 2.60 -5.25
CA ASP A 119 -17.34 3.36 -4.95
C ASP A 119 -16.61 2.80 -3.71
N GLU A 120 -17.37 2.38 -2.70
CA GLU A 120 -16.80 1.74 -1.50
C GLU A 120 -16.17 0.38 -1.83
N VAL A 121 -16.87 -0.46 -2.60
CA VAL A 121 -16.34 -1.78 -3.00
C VAL A 121 -15.05 -1.63 -3.83
N LEU A 122 -15.01 -0.70 -4.77
CA LEU A 122 -13.81 -0.47 -5.60
C LEU A 122 -12.66 0.06 -4.76
N SER A 123 -12.90 1.05 -3.89
CA SER A 123 -11.89 1.62 -3.01
C SER A 123 -11.28 0.57 -2.06
N ARG A 124 -12.13 -0.24 -1.40
CA ARG A 124 -11.67 -1.31 -0.51
C ARG A 124 -10.83 -2.36 -1.25
N ARG A 125 -11.23 -2.73 -2.46
CA ARG A 125 -10.48 -3.68 -3.29
C ARG A 125 -9.12 -3.16 -3.70
N GLU A 126 -9.04 -1.90 -4.07
CA GLU A 126 -7.79 -1.25 -4.41
C GLU A 126 -6.82 -1.19 -3.24
N LEU A 127 -7.33 -0.89 -2.04
CA LEU A 127 -6.54 -0.94 -0.81
C LEU A 127 -6.06 -2.36 -0.47
N GLN A 128 -6.90 -3.37 -0.71
CA GLN A 128 -6.53 -4.77 -0.51
C GLN A 128 -5.38 -5.19 -1.43
N ILE A 129 -5.44 -4.83 -2.71
CA ILE A 129 -4.37 -5.10 -3.67
C ILE A 129 -3.11 -4.32 -3.30
N THR A 130 -3.24 -3.06 -2.92
CA THR A 130 -2.12 -2.24 -2.49
C THR A 130 -1.41 -2.86 -1.28
N ALA A 131 -2.14 -3.26 -0.25
CA ALA A 131 -1.57 -3.89 0.94
C ALA A 131 -0.85 -5.21 0.59
N LEU A 132 -1.47 -6.05 -0.24
CA LEU A 132 -0.88 -7.31 -0.70
C LEU A 132 0.45 -7.10 -1.42
N LEU A 133 0.51 -6.14 -2.35
CA LEU A 133 1.70 -5.89 -3.17
C LEU A 133 2.79 -5.14 -2.40
N GLU A 134 2.43 -4.26 -1.45
CA GLU A 134 3.42 -3.62 -0.58
C GLU A 134 4.10 -4.62 0.35
N ASP A 135 3.40 -5.60 0.89
CA ASP A 135 3.99 -6.61 1.75
C ASP A 135 4.99 -7.51 1.00
N THR A 136 4.75 -7.75 -0.28
CA THR A 136 5.69 -8.52 -1.12
C THR A 136 6.92 -7.70 -1.55
N GLN A 137 6.80 -6.37 -1.66
CA GLN A 137 7.91 -5.48 -1.99
C GLN A 137 8.86 -5.23 -0.82
N ILE A 138 8.45 -5.49 0.43
CA ILE A 138 9.31 -5.35 1.62
C ILE A 138 10.59 -6.20 1.50
N GLY A 139 10.60 -7.26 0.69
CA GLY A 139 11.80 -8.05 0.38
C GLY A 139 12.73 -7.42 -0.65
N GLU A 140 12.26 -6.49 -1.50
CA GLU A 140 13.04 -5.90 -2.60
C GLU A 140 13.22 -4.38 -2.48
N ASP A 141 12.24 -3.64 -1.96
CA ASP A 141 12.27 -2.17 -1.80
C ASP A 141 12.20 -1.75 -0.33
N GLN A 142 13.36 -1.64 0.31
CA GLN A 142 13.58 -1.33 1.73
C GLN A 142 13.15 0.06 2.20
N ILE A 143 12.37 0.81 1.42
CA ILE A 143 12.21 2.25 1.58
C ILE A 143 10.89 2.65 2.23
N LEU A 144 9.84 1.84 2.11
CA LEU A 144 8.48 2.21 2.53
C LEU A 144 8.28 2.19 4.05
N ASN A 145 9.08 1.41 4.75
CA ASN A 145 9.14 1.42 6.20
C ASN A 145 10.60 1.47 6.65
N PRO A 146 11.16 2.67 6.91
CA PRO A 146 12.62 2.84 7.11
C PRO A 146 13.18 2.02 8.24
N MET A 147 12.38 1.75 9.27
CA MET A 147 12.78 0.91 10.39
C MET A 147 12.58 -0.58 10.05
N GLY A 148 11.45 -0.96 9.47
CA GLY A 148 11.15 -2.37 9.16
C GLY A 148 11.87 -2.90 7.91
N SER A 149 11.99 -2.11 6.86
CA SER A 149 12.58 -2.55 5.60
C SER A 149 14.11 -2.64 5.64
N TRP A 150 14.75 -1.71 6.35
CA TRP A 150 16.20 -1.80 6.59
C TRP A 150 16.54 -3.07 7.38
N TRP A 151 15.73 -3.43 8.37
CA TRP A 151 15.86 -4.66 9.14
C TRP A 151 15.66 -5.94 8.32
N ALA A 152 14.68 -5.94 7.41
CA ALA A 152 14.44 -7.09 6.53
C ALA A 152 15.62 -7.34 5.59
N ALA A 153 16.29 -6.29 5.11
CA ALA A 153 17.45 -6.43 4.24
C ALA A 153 18.69 -6.92 4.98
N GLU A 154 18.89 -6.49 6.21
CA GLU A 154 20.02 -6.96 7.00
C GLU A 154 19.88 -8.45 7.34
N HIS A 155 18.63 -8.92 7.55
CA HIS A 155 18.36 -10.36 7.69
C HIS A 155 18.63 -11.16 6.42
N LEU A 156 18.32 -10.61 5.24
CA LEU A 156 18.63 -11.26 3.95
C LEU A 156 20.13 -11.36 3.68
N LYS A 157 20.93 -10.42 4.21
CA LYS A 157 22.40 -10.48 4.10
C LYS A 157 23.03 -11.55 5.01
N HIS A 158 22.40 -11.88 6.14
CA HIS A 158 22.98 -12.74 7.17
C HIS A 158 22.26 -14.07 7.41
N GLY A 159 21.13 -14.34 6.77
CA GLY A 159 20.33 -15.53 6.99
C GLY A 159 20.03 -16.34 5.75
N ASN A 160 20.51 -17.60 5.72
CA ASN A 160 19.82 -18.66 4.99
C ASN A 160 18.42 -18.80 5.60
N VAL A 161 17.44 -18.10 5.04
CA VAL A 161 16.04 -18.32 5.39
C VAL A 161 15.67 -19.71 4.86
N LYS A 162 15.72 -20.70 5.72
CA LYS A 162 14.97 -21.95 5.51
C LYS A 162 13.50 -21.56 5.53
N THR A 163 12.93 -21.41 4.35
CA THR A 163 11.47 -21.50 4.16
C THR A 163 11.02 -22.81 4.76
N GLY A 164 10.32 -22.75 5.90
CA GLY A 164 9.66 -23.93 6.44
C GLY A 164 9.93 -24.27 7.91
N GLU A 165 10.15 -23.31 8.80
CA GLU A 165 9.98 -23.60 10.23
C GLU A 165 8.64 -23.02 10.71
N ASN A 166 7.72 -23.96 10.94
CA ASN A 166 6.41 -23.73 11.53
C ASN A 166 6.58 -23.20 12.95
N LEU A 167 6.15 -21.96 13.18
CA LEU A 167 5.97 -21.44 14.54
C LEU A 167 4.69 -22.08 15.11
N THR A 168 4.86 -22.87 16.16
CA THR A 168 3.77 -23.50 16.92
C THR A 168 2.89 -22.45 17.58
N TYR A 169 1.59 -22.55 17.35
CA TYR A 169 0.55 -21.64 17.84
C TYR A 169 0.23 -21.92 19.32
N THR A 170 0.44 -20.95 20.20
CA THR A 170 0.02 -21.01 21.60
C THR A 170 -1.19 -20.08 21.85
N PRO A 171 -2.08 -20.34 22.84
CA PRO A 171 -3.26 -19.51 23.12
C PRO A 171 -3.01 -18.02 23.39
N GLN A 172 -1.75 -17.59 23.49
CA GLN A 172 -1.34 -16.17 23.59
C GLN A 172 -1.53 -15.40 22.27
N ASP A 173 -1.74 -16.08 21.17
CA ASP A 173 -1.75 -15.47 19.82
C ASP A 173 -3.05 -14.74 19.45
N LYS A 174 -4.16 -14.94 20.19
CA LYS A 174 -5.35 -14.06 20.06
C LYS A 174 -5.02 -12.58 20.32
N LYS A 175 -3.96 -12.31 21.08
CA LYS A 175 -3.45 -10.97 21.31
C LYS A 175 -2.58 -10.47 20.16
N LEU A 176 -1.84 -11.36 19.49
CA LEU A 176 -1.05 -11.05 18.29
C LEU A 176 -1.98 -10.71 17.11
N GLU A 177 -3.08 -11.43 16.94
CA GLU A 177 -4.10 -11.14 15.95
C GLU A 177 -4.76 -9.77 16.16
N GLN A 178 -5.13 -9.41 17.39
CA GLN A 178 -5.63 -8.07 17.71
C GLN A 178 -4.61 -6.98 17.44
N TRP A 179 -3.35 -7.33 17.45
CA TRP A 179 -2.22 -6.47 17.21
C TRP A 179 -2.01 -6.16 15.72
N GLN A 180 -1.92 -7.16 14.86
CA GLN A 180 -1.82 -6.99 13.39
C GLN A 180 -3.00 -6.15 12.86
N LYS A 181 -4.19 -6.37 13.41
CA LYS A 181 -5.43 -5.67 13.13
C LYS A 181 -5.34 -4.14 13.17
N ARG A 182 -4.70 -3.57 14.20
CA ARG A 182 -4.63 -2.11 14.41
C ARG A 182 -3.55 -1.44 13.56
N THR A 183 -2.57 -2.20 13.09
CA THR A 183 -1.47 -1.69 12.25
C THR A 183 -1.96 -1.40 10.84
N ASP A 184 -2.80 -2.27 10.27
CA ASP A 184 -3.30 -2.15 8.91
C ASP A 184 -4.33 -1.02 8.74
N GLU A 185 -5.13 -0.71 9.78
CA GLU A 185 -6.06 0.43 9.76
C GLU A 185 -5.34 1.76 9.56
N GLY A 186 -4.29 2.02 10.33
CA GLY A 186 -3.51 3.26 10.23
C GLY A 186 -2.75 3.39 8.91
N ARG A 187 -2.34 2.25 8.33
CA ARG A 187 -1.63 2.20 7.04
C ARG A 187 -2.55 2.55 5.87
N SER A 188 -3.73 1.97 5.83
CA SER A 188 -4.72 2.25 4.78
C SER A 188 -5.16 3.71 4.78
N GLU A 189 -5.43 4.30 5.95
CA GLU A 189 -5.78 5.73 6.06
C GLU A 189 -4.65 6.63 5.56
N SER A 190 -3.41 6.34 5.91
CA SER A 190 -2.25 7.14 5.48
C SER A 190 -1.99 7.04 3.98
N LEU A 191 -2.18 5.86 3.39
CA LEU A 191 -2.06 5.66 1.94
C LEU A 191 -3.13 6.44 1.16
N LEU A 192 -4.37 6.43 1.64
CA LEU A 192 -5.47 7.22 1.06
C LEU A 192 -5.21 8.72 1.18
N GLN A 193 -4.70 9.18 2.32
CA GLN A 193 -4.34 10.58 2.53
C GLN A 193 -3.24 11.02 1.55
N ILE A 194 -2.17 10.24 1.41
CA ILE A 194 -1.07 10.52 0.46
C ILE A 194 -1.60 10.53 -0.98
N ARG A 195 -2.41 9.54 -1.37
CA ARG A 195 -3.00 9.45 -2.69
C ARG A 195 -3.85 10.68 -3.01
N ASN A 196 -4.80 10.99 -2.14
CA ASN A 196 -5.74 12.06 -2.38
C ASN A 196 -5.02 13.41 -2.44
N LYS A 197 -4.11 13.70 -1.49
CA LYS A 197 -3.37 14.95 -1.48
C LYS A 197 -2.54 15.16 -2.76
N LEU A 198 -1.81 14.14 -3.20
CA LEU A 198 -1.03 14.25 -4.43
C LEU A 198 -1.91 14.52 -5.65
N LEU A 199 -2.96 13.74 -5.83
CA LEU A 199 -3.83 13.86 -7.01
C LEU A 199 -4.77 15.08 -6.96
N ASP A 200 -5.08 15.61 -5.77
CA ASP A 200 -5.83 16.86 -5.62
C ASP A 200 -4.99 18.07 -6.04
N SER A 201 -3.68 18.06 -5.73
CA SER A 201 -2.76 19.12 -6.15
C SER A 201 -2.52 19.13 -7.66
N ALA A 202 -2.54 18.00 -8.31
CA ALA A 202 -2.29 17.84 -9.74
C ALA A 202 -3.39 18.40 -10.65
N LYS A 203 -4.62 18.61 -10.13
CA LYS A 203 -5.78 19.14 -10.90
C LYS A 203 -6.01 18.40 -12.22
N ILE A 204 -6.03 17.08 -12.18
CA ILE A 204 -6.17 16.21 -13.35
C ILE A 204 -7.44 16.56 -14.13
N ALA A 205 -7.32 16.84 -15.42
CA ALA A 205 -8.44 17.01 -16.31
C ALA A 205 -8.98 15.66 -16.82
N ARG A 206 -10.28 15.58 -17.16
CA ARG A 206 -10.95 14.33 -17.55
C ARG A 206 -10.32 13.60 -18.74
N HIS A 207 -9.61 14.31 -19.60
CA HIS A 207 -8.98 13.81 -20.82
C HIS A 207 -7.46 13.67 -20.72
N ASN A 208 -6.87 13.91 -19.55
CA ASN A 208 -5.43 13.84 -19.37
C ASN A 208 -4.90 12.42 -19.59
N ARG A 209 -3.73 12.36 -20.18
CA ARG A 209 -2.95 11.14 -20.34
C ARG A 209 -1.91 11.10 -19.21
N ASN A 210 -2.04 10.12 -18.34
CA ASN A 210 -1.31 10.06 -17.09
C ASN A 210 -0.41 8.83 -17.03
N LEU A 211 0.82 9.02 -16.56
CA LEU A 211 1.75 7.94 -16.27
C LEU A 211 2.00 7.86 -14.76
N VAL A 212 1.90 6.68 -14.21
CA VAL A 212 2.27 6.39 -12.83
C VAL A 212 3.57 5.59 -12.83
N LEU A 213 4.63 6.14 -12.25
CA LEU A 213 5.90 5.44 -12.02
C LEU A 213 5.82 4.68 -10.67
N ASN A 214 6.58 3.58 -10.55
CA ASN A 214 6.54 2.69 -9.38
C ASN A 214 5.10 2.21 -9.10
N ALA A 215 4.40 1.80 -10.14
CA ALA A 215 2.97 1.53 -10.11
C ALA A 215 2.60 0.18 -9.48
N ASP A 216 3.56 -0.57 -8.94
CA ASP A 216 3.37 -1.96 -8.51
C ASP A 216 2.24 -2.17 -7.50
N ASP A 217 1.92 -1.16 -6.68
CA ASP A 217 0.82 -1.20 -5.71
C ASP A 217 -0.55 -0.77 -6.29
N GLY A 218 -0.57 -0.19 -7.49
CA GLY A 218 -1.78 0.31 -8.15
C GLY A 218 -2.44 1.53 -7.52
N LEU A 219 -1.97 2.00 -6.34
CA LEU A 219 -2.63 3.02 -5.52
C LEU A 219 -3.00 4.31 -6.29
N PHE A 220 -2.08 4.81 -7.10
CA PHE A 220 -2.31 6.01 -7.91
C PHE A 220 -3.01 5.70 -9.23
N VAL A 221 -2.77 4.53 -9.82
CA VAL A 221 -3.31 4.16 -11.14
C VAL A 221 -4.84 4.18 -11.15
N TRP A 222 -5.46 3.54 -10.15
CA TRP A 222 -6.92 3.44 -10.09
C TRP A 222 -7.60 4.79 -9.85
N GLU A 223 -7.04 5.61 -8.97
CA GLU A 223 -7.60 6.93 -8.71
C GLU A 223 -7.38 7.87 -9.88
N THR A 224 -6.23 7.81 -10.53
CA THR A 224 -5.94 8.59 -11.73
C THR A 224 -6.90 8.24 -12.87
N LEU A 225 -7.18 6.95 -13.04
CA LEU A 225 -8.17 6.47 -14.02
C LEU A 225 -9.58 7.02 -13.74
N ARG A 226 -10.00 7.06 -12.46
CA ARG A 226 -11.30 7.65 -12.10
C ARG A 226 -11.39 9.15 -12.35
N ARG A 227 -10.30 9.87 -12.15
CA ARG A 227 -10.24 11.33 -12.37
C ARG A 227 -10.15 11.71 -13.84
N ALA A 228 -9.56 10.86 -14.67
CA ALA A 228 -9.42 11.05 -16.11
C ALA A 228 -10.13 9.95 -16.93
N PRO A 229 -11.48 9.83 -16.82
CA PRO A 229 -12.22 8.73 -17.44
C PRO A 229 -12.27 8.80 -18.98
N GLU A 230 -11.99 9.96 -19.57
CA GLU A 230 -11.92 10.19 -21.02
C GLU A 230 -10.47 10.26 -21.52
N GLY A 231 -9.52 10.07 -20.60
CA GLY A 231 -8.09 10.16 -20.85
C GLY A 231 -7.43 8.79 -21.05
N TYR A 232 -6.15 8.74 -20.69
CA TYR A 232 -5.38 7.50 -20.76
C TYR A 232 -4.53 7.37 -19.48
N THR A 233 -4.53 6.21 -18.85
CA THR A 233 -3.73 5.95 -17.65
C THR A 233 -2.82 4.75 -17.88
N ALA A 234 -1.52 4.94 -17.67
CA ALA A 234 -0.52 3.89 -17.72
C ALA A 234 0.21 3.76 -16.38
N GLY A 235 0.54 2.53 -15.99
CA GLY A 235 1.36 2.20 -14.84
C GLY A 235 2.66 1.53 -15.23
N LEU A 236 3.79 2.09 -14.83
CA LEU A 236 5.11 1.49 -15.02
C LEU A 236 5.51 0.75 -13.74
N CYS A 237 5.43 -0.57 -13.77
CA CYS A 237 5.74 -1.46 -12.66
C CYS A 237 7.24 -1.79 -12.63
N LYS A 238 7.81 -1.96 -11.45
CA LYS A 238 9.19 -2.45 -11.26
C LYS A 238 9.26 -3.96 -11.33
N THR A 239 8.17 -4.64 -10.95
CA THR A 239 8.11 -6.10 -10.85
C THR A 239 7.12 -6.69 -11.84
N PHE A 240 7.47 -7.85 -12.39
CA PHE A 240 6.56 -8.59 -13.26
C PHE A 240 5.32 -9.10 -12.48
N ARG A 241 5.49 -9.46 -11.22
CA ARG A 241 4.37 -9.89 -10.35
C ARG A 241 3.37 -8.75 -10.15
N GLY A 242 3.83 -7.55 -9.81
CA GLY A 242 2.97 -6.37 -9.67
C GLY A 242 2.16 -6.12 -10.94
N LYS A 243 2.82 -6.13 -12.12
CA LYS A 243 2.15 -6.03 -13.41
C LYS A 243 1.05 -7.08 -13.59
N GLN A 244 1.35 -8.37 -13.35
CA GLN A 244 0.38 -9.45 -13.54
C GLN A 244 -0.86 -9.30 -12.64
N VAL A 245 -0.67 -8.99 -11.34
CA VAL A 245 -1.79 -8.81 -10.40
C VAL A 245 -2.67 -7.62 -10.82
N LEU A 246 -2.06 -6.51 -11.22
CA LEU A 246 -2.79 -5.33 -11.65
C LEU A 246 -3.51 -5.52 -12.99
N GLU A 247 -2.91 -6.23 -13.95
CA GLU A 247 -3.56 -6.61 -15.22
C GLU A 247 -4.76 -7.55 -14.97
N GLN A 248 -4.61 -8.48 -14.04
CA GLN A 248 -5.68 -9.38 -13.66
C GLN A 248 -6.86 -8.63 -13.04
N TYR A 249 -6.60 -7.66 -12.18
CA TYR A 249 -7.63 -6.76 -11.66
C TYR A 249 -8.24 -5.89 -12.78
N ALA A 250 -7.43 -5.30 -13.65
CA ALA A 250 -7.89 -4.49 -14.78
C ALA A 250 -8.77 -5.28 -15.75
N SER A 251 -8.57 -6.60 -15.87
CA SER A 251 -9.38 -7.45 -16.76
C SER A 251 -10.88 -7.43 -16.44
N THR A 252 -11.26 -7.01 -15.22
CA THR A 252 -12.65 -6.87 -14.78
C THR A 252 -13.33 -5.58 -15.27
N LEU A 253 -12.54 -4.62 -15.74
CA LEU A 253 -13.04 -3.39 -16.33
C LEU A 253 -13.40 -3.61 -17.80
N ASN A 254 -14.23 -2.73 -18.37
CA ASN A 254 -14.45 -2.72 -19.82
C ASN A 254 -13.11 -2.48 -20.53
N GLU A 255 -12.94 -3.06 -21.68
CA GLU A 255 -11.68 -3.00 -22.43
C GLU A 255 -11.19 -1.57 -22.68
N LEU A 256 -12.11 -0.64 -22.97
CA LEU A 256 -11.81 0.78 -23.21
C LEU A 256 -11.44 1.56 -21.93
N ASP A 257 -11.84 1.05 -20.75
CA ASP A 257 -11.62 1.71 -19.46
C ASP A 257 -10.41 1.12 -18.72
N ARG A 258 -9.66 0.19 -19.34
CA ARG A 258 -8.52 -0.46 -18.68
C ARG A 258 -7.28 0.42 -18.72
N PRO A 259 -6.59 0.60 -17.57
CA PRO A 259 -5.25 1.16 -17.60
C PRO A 259 -4.27 0.18 -18.25
N VAL A 260 -3.20 0.70 -18.79
CA VAL A 260 -2.13 -0.12 -19.40
C VAL A 260 -1.01 -0.29 -18.39
N PHE A 261 -0.55 -1.52 -18.19
CA PHE A 261 0.60 -1.80 -17.31
C PHE A 261 1.79 -2.28 -18.12
N ALA A 262 2.96 -1.77 -17.77
CA ALA A 262 4.23 -2.09 -18.43
C ALA A 262 5.33 -2.30 -17.38
N THR A 263 6.37 -3.04 -17.73
CA THR A 263 7.60 -3.13 -16.93
C THR A 263 8.72 -2.30 -17.56
N THR A 264 8.58 -1.95 -18.82
CA THR A 264 9.50 -1.07 -19.55
C THR A 264 8.73 0.01 -20.30
N LEU A 265 9.34 1.18 -20.46
CA LEU A 265 8.74 2.28 -21.23
C LEU A 265 8.45 1.90 -22.70
N GLY A 266 9.26 1.05 -23.28
CA GLY A 266 9.07 0.59 -24.67
C GLY A 266 7.75 -0.17 -24.89
N GLU A 267 7.20 -0.81 -23.88
CA GLU A 267 5.90 -1.49 -23.93
C GLU A 267 4.72 -0.51 -24.06
N LEU A 268 4.89 0.75 -23.62
CA LEU A 268 3.85 1.78 -23.69
C LEU A 268 3.68 2.38 -25.09
N GLY A 269 4.63 2.16 -26.00
CA GLY A 269 4.57 2.65 -27.36
C GLY A 269 4.73 4.17 -27.49
N ASP A 270 4.12 4.76 -28.50
CA ASP A 270 4.25 6.18 -28.88
C ASP A 270 3.10 7.02 -28.28
N VAL A 271 2.97 6.99 -26.95
CA VAL A 271 1.96 7.77 -26.21
C VAL A 271 2.62 8.99 -25.57
N SER A 272 1.98 10.16 -25.66
CA SER A 272 2.42 11.38 -24.98
C SER A 272 1.65 11.58 -23.68
N PHE A 273 2.33 11.92 -22.59
CA PHE A 273 1.72 12.10 -21.27
C PHE A 273 1.66 13.58 -20.86
N ASP A 274 0.55 13.95 -20.22
CA ASP A 274 0.30 15.28 -19.67
C ASP A 274 0.77 15.39 -18.20
N SER A 275 0.76 14.27 -17.47
CA SER A 275 1.18 14.22 -16.07
C SER A 275 1.89 12.90 -15.75
N VAL A 276 2.89 12.98 -14.88
CA VAL A 276 3.64 11.83 -14.37
C VAL A 276 3.59 11.83 -12.85
N PHE A 277 3.09 10.75 -12.26
CA PHE A 277 2.95 10.58 -10.81
C PHE A 277 3.95 9.56 -10.29
N CYS A 278 4.54 9.83 -9.13
CA CYS A 278 5.45 8.90 -8.49
C CYS A 278 5.39 8.95 -6.96
N ARG A 279 5.41 7.77 -6.32
CA ARG A 279 5.56 7.64 -4.88
C ARG A 279 6.93 7.07 -4.53
N ASN A 280 7.62 7.73 -3.58
CA ASN A 280 8.94 7.36 -3.08
C ASN A 280 9.96 7.06 -4.21
N PRO A 281 10.19 8.00 -5.14
CA PRO A 281 11.17 7.78 -6.22
C PRO A 281 12.61 7.70 -5.75
N PHE A 282 12.94 8.17 -4.54
CA PHE A 282 14.32 8.32 -4.06
C PHE A 282 14.64 7.43 -2.89
N THR A 283 15.89 6.93 -2.89
CA THR A 283 16.47 6.14 -1.79
C THR A 283 17.81 6.71 -1.29
N SER A 284 18.46 7.55 -2.09
CA SER A 284 19.79 8.10 -1.81
C SER A 284 19.98 9.42 -2.57
N LEU A 285 20.99 10.19 -2.21
CA LEU A 285 21.36 11.40 -2.96
C LEU A 285 21.58 11.13 -4.45
N GLN A 286 22.28 10.05 -4.76
CA GLN A 286 22.52 9.66 -6.16
C GLN A 286 21.21 9.36 -6.91
N SER A 287 20.24 8.73 -6.25
CA SER A 287 18.92 8.48 -6.88
C SER A 287 18.13 9.77 -7.10
N ILE A 288 18.24 10.76 -6.18
CA ILE A 288 17.64 12.09 -6.36
C ILE A 288 18.25 12.80 -7.57
N GLU A 289 19.60 12.84 -7.66
CA GLU A 289 20.32 13.46 -8.77
C GLU A 289 19.97 12.81 -10.12
N ASN A 290 19.93 11.49 -10.16
CA ASN A 290 19.57 10.74 -11.36
C ASN A 290 18.13 11.02 -11.78
N PHE A 291 17.19 10.99 -10.84
CA PHE A 291 15.79 11.26 -11.14
C PHE A 291 15.59 12.70 -11.60
N ALA A 292 16.19 13.70 -10.96
CA ALA A 292 16.09 15.10 -11.34
C ALA A 292 16.68 15.33 -12.74
N ARG A 293 17.83 14.74 -13.05
CA ARG A 293 18.46 14.82 -14.38
C ARG A 293 17.58 14.18 -15.45
N ASN A 294 17.06 12.98 -15.20
CA ASN A 294 16.18 12.28 -16.12
C ASN A 294 14.87 13.02 -16.36
N THR A 295 14.31 13.66 -15.32
CA THR A 295 13.13 14.52 -15.43
C THR A 295 13.44 15.75 -16.30
N ALA A 296 14.57 16.44 -16.06
CA ALA A 296 14.97 17.59 -16.85
C ALA A 296 15.22 17.22 -18.33
N GLU A 297 15.87 16.11 -18.59
CA GLU A 297 16.08 15.60 -19.92
C GLU A 297 14.74 15.26 -20.62
N SER A 298 13.86 14.56 -19.90
CA SER A 298 12.53 14.20 -20.42
C SER A 298 11.73 15.44 -20.82
N LEU A 299 11.68 16.47 -19.96
CA LEU A 299 10.98 17.72 -20.25
C LEU A 299 11.59 18.50 -21.42
N LYS A 300 12.93 18.44 -21.60
CA LYS A 300 13.62 19.10 -22.73
C LYS A 300 13.41 18.38 -24.05
N THR A 301 13.49 17.05 -24.05
CA THR A 301 13.41 16.24 -25.27
C THR A 301 11.98 15.92 -25.69
N GLY A 302 11.01 16.09 -24.79
CA GLY A 302 9.64 15.68 -25.00
C GLY A 302 9.47 14.14 -25.01
N THR A 303 10.44 13.40 -24.45
CA THR A 303 10.42 11.93 -24.38
C THR A 303 10.87 11.47 -23.01
N ILE A 304 10.17 10.51 -22.41
CA ILE A 304 10.53 10.00 -21.07
C ILE A 304 11.85 9.23 -21.16
N SER A 305 12.80 9.61 -20.30
CA SER A 305 14.10 8.93 -20.21
C SER A 305 13.93 7.49 -19.72
N ALA A 306 14.53 6.54 -20.44
CA ALA A 306 14.45 5.10 -20.10
C ALA A 306 14.97 4.78 -18.68
N SER A 307 15.86 5.60 -18.15
CA SER A 307 16.46 5.44 -16.82
C SER A 307 15.61 6.02 -15.68
N ILE A 308 14.46 6.65 -15.95
CA ILE A 308 13.65 7.32 -14.91
C ILE A 308 13.09 6.36 -13.85
N ASN A 309 12.92 5.09 -14.23
CA ASN A 309 12.43 4.01 -13.34
C ASN A 309 13.51 2.96 -13.03
N ALA A 310 14.76 3.16 -13.45
CA ALA A 310 15.83 2.19 -13.25
C ALA A 310 16.25 2.14 -11.76
N LYS A 311 16.41 0.93 -11.22
CA LYS A 311 17.10 0.73 -9.94
C LYS A 311 18.50 1.33 -10.06
N ALA A 312 18.93 2.09 -9.08
CA ALA A 312 20.33 2.46 -8.95
C ALA A 312 21.10 1.17 -8.60
N GLU A 313 21.62 0.47 -9.59
CA GLU A 313 22.53 -0.64 -9.37
C GLU A 313 23.85 -0.11 -8.80
N PRO A 314 24.42 -0.75 -7.76
CA PRO A 314 25.65 -0.28 -7.13
C PRO A 314 26.89 -0.39 -8.03
N ASN A 315 26.80 -1.01 -9.21
CA ASN A 315 27.90 -1.12 -10.16
C ASN A 315 27.39 -0.75 -11.57
N GLY A 316 27.73 0.47 -11.96
CA GLY A 316 27.30 1.06 -13.23
C GLY A 316 27.82 0.31 -14.46
N GLU A 317 27.01 -0.59 -14.97
CA GLU A 317 27.01 -0.93 -16.39
C GLU A 317 25.55 -1.07 -16.81
N ALA A 318 25.03 -0.02 -17.42
CA ALA A 318 23.79 -0.08 -18.15
C ALA A 318 23.97 -1.11 -19.28
N SER A 319 23.38 -2.29 -19.14
CA SER A 319 23.27 -3.27 -20.21
C SER A 319 22.44 -2.65 -21.33
N ALA A 320 23.13 -2.02 -22.26
CA ALA A 320 22.60 -1.59 -23.54
C ALA A 320 22.33 -2.82 -24.41
N ASN A 321 21.26 -3.54 -24.13
CA ASN A 321 20.73 -4.49 -25.09
C ASN A 321 20.00 -3.69 -26.18
N SER A 322 20.69 -3.54 -27.31
CA SER A 322 20.18 -3.06 -28.61
C SER A 322 19.16 -4.06 -29.19
N ALA A 323 17.97 -4.10 -28.59
CA ALA A 323 16.79 -4.62 -29.29
C ALA A 323 16.08 -3.42 -29.91
N GLY A 324 15.86 -3.48 -31.22
CA GLY A 324 15.42 -2.46 -32.14
C GLY A 324 14.64 -1.28 -31.59
N LEU A 325 14.92 -0.09 -32.11
CA LEU A 325 14.38 1.23 -31.77
C LEU A 325 12.85 1.21 -31.45
N ALA A 326 12.48 0.70 -30.30
CA ALA A 326 11.14 0.93 -29.75
C ALA A 326 11.06 2.41 -29.43
N LYS A 327 10.10 3.12 -30.00
CA LYS A 327 9.83 4.51 -29.69
C LYS A 327 9.49 4.59 -28.20
N LEU A 328 10.18 5.47 -27.47
CA LEU A 328 9.87 5.78 -26.08
C LEU A 328 8.65 6.69 -26.02
N PRO A 329 7.79 6.56 -24.99
CA PRO A 329 6.63 7.42 -24.84
C PRO A 329 7.07 8.89 -24.70
N GLY A 330 6.27 9.78 -25.28
CA GLY A 330 6.47 11.23 -25.24
C GLY A 330 5.91 11.85 -23.95
N ILE A 331 6.24 13.13 -23.74
CA ILE A 331 5.57 14.01 -22.79
C ILE A 331 5.23 15.33 -23.46
N GLU A 332 4.12 15.93 -23.04
CA GLU A 332 3.73 17.25 -23.51
C GLU A 332 4.65 18.33 -22.90
N LYS A 333 4.82 19.47 -23.59
CA LYS A 333 5.65 20.58 -23.09
C LYS A 333 5.16 21.15 -21.75
N THR A 334 3.89 20.95 -21.44
CA THR A 334 3.26 21.37 -20.19
C THR A 334 3.17 20.23 -19.16
N CYS A 335 3.88 19.11 -19.41
CA CYS A 335 3.87 17.97 -18.52
C CYS A 335 4.36 18.34 -17.12
N ILE A 336 3.67 17.81 -16.13
CA ILE A 336 3.96 18.00 -14.71
C ILE A 336 4.37 16.67 -14.11
N PHE A 337 5.45 16.69 -13.32
CA PHE A 337 5.83 15.56 -12.49
C PHE A 337 5.40 15.84 -11.06
N ASP A 338 4.47 15.02 -10.56
CA ASP A 338 3.96 15.08 -9.20
C ASP A 338 4.54 13.92 -8.39
N LEU A 339 5.13 14.23 -7.24
CA LEU A 339 5.75 13.21 -6.41
C LEU A 339 5.37 13.34 -4.93
N ALA A 340 5.26 12.18 -4.28
CA ALA A 340 5.14 12.06 -2.83
C ALA A 340 6.32 11.25 -2.29
N GLN A 341 7.15 11.86 -1.42
CA GLN A 341 8.39 11.28 -0.92
C GLN A 341 8.47 11.37 0.60
N LYS A 342 8.67 10.25 1.28
CA LYS A 342 8.95 10.25 2.72
C LYS A 342 10.33 10.82 3.01
N ILE A 343 10.39 11.73 4.00
CA ILE A 343 11.64 12.33 4.47
C ILE A 343 12.13 11.59 5.71
N LEU A 344 12.97 10.59 5.49
CA LEU A 344 13.35 9.61 6.50
C LEU A 344 14.18 10.17 7.66
N CYS A 345 15.05 11.16 7.39
CA CYS A 345 15.83 11.83 8.42
C CYS A 345 14.97 12.59 9.45
N LYS A 346 13.73 12.92 9.09
CA LYS A 346 12.76 13.64 9.95
C LYS A 346 11.65 12.75 10.51
N ASN A 347 11.65 11.46 10.24
CA ASN A 347 10.68 10.55 10.82
C ASN A 347 10.70 10.60 12.35
N MET A 348 9.54 10.42 12.97
CA MET A 348 9.43 10.28 14.43
C MET A 348 10.35 9.16 14.93
N ARG A 349 10.96 9.38 16.09
CA ARG A 349 11.86 8.43 16.73
C ARG A 349 11.09 7.51 17.67
N LEU A 350 11.63 6.32 17.91
CA LEU A 350 11.05 5.39 18.88
C LEU A 350 11.06 6.00 20.29
N GLY A 351 12.16 6.62 20.69
CA GLY A 351 12.28 7.32 21.98
C GLY A 351 11.22 8.40 22.18
N GLU A 352 10.92 9.17 21.14
CA GLU A 352 9.88 10.19 21.15
C GLU A 352 8.47 9.57 21.31
N ALA A 353 8.20 8.48 20.56
CA ALA A 353 6.93 7.77 20.65
C ALA A 353 6.70 7.15 22.05
N LEU A 354 7.74 6.52 22.60
CA LEU A 354 7.68 5.96 23.97
C LEU A 354 7.53 7.05 25.01
N GLN A 355 8.32 8.13 24.93
CA GLN A 355 8.22 9.25 25.87
C GLN A 355 6.81 9.84 25.85
N THR A 356 6.25 10.13 24.68
CA THR A 356 4.90 10.67 24.54
C THR A 356 3.84 9.75 25.14
N HIS A 357 3.97 8.45 24.94
CA HIS A 357 3.03 7.47 25.47
C HIS A 357 3.08 7.38 27.01
N PHE A 358 4.28 7.24 27.57
CA PHE A 358 4.45 7.03 29.01
C PHE A 358 4.28 8.31 29.83
N GLU A 359 4.55 9.48 29.29
CA GLU A 359 4.24 10.76 29.94
C GLU A 359 2.72 10.98 30.09
N ARG A 360 1.95 10.66 29.03
CA ARG A 360 0.47 10.73 29.10
C ARG A 360 -0.13 9.76 30.11
N SER A 361 0.51 8.63 30.34
CA SER A 361 0.06 7.62 31.29
C SER A 361 0.54 7.86 32.71
N GLY A 362 1.48 8.80 32.95
CA GLY A 362 2.06 9.08 34.25
C GLY A 362 2.89 7.93 34.87
N MET A 363 3.36 7.01 34.02
CA MET A 363 4.03 5.77 34.45
C MET A 363 5.55 5.88 34.55
N ILE A 364 6.16 7.01 34.20
CA ILE A 364 7.60 7.22 34.24
C ILE A 364 7.99 8.30 35.23
N ASN A 365 9.08 8.06 35.97
CA ASN A 365 9.68 8.99 36.92
C ASN A 365 10.70 9.92 36.22
N ALA A 366 11.35 10.81 37.00
CA ALA A 366 12.34 11.75 36.46
C ALA A 366 13.59 11.05 35.90
N GLN A 367 14.02 9.95 36.52
CA GLN A 367 15.18 9.18 36.04
C GLN A 367 14.88 8.44 34.75
N ASP A 368 13.71 7.82 34.66
CA ASP A 368 13.24 7.15 33.44
C ASP A 368 13.18 8.12 32.25
N ARG A 369 12.71 9.35 32.51
CA ARG A 369 12.65 10.42 31.49
C ARG A 369 14.05 10.80 31.00
N GLN A 370 15.04 10.86 31.89
CA GLN A 370 16.44 11.13 31.49
C GLN A 370 17.01 10.03 30.58
N ILE A 371 16.70 8.76 30.87
CA ILE A 371 17.13 7.64 30.05
C ILE A 371 16.48 7.74 28.65
N LEU A 372 15.16 8.00 28.58
CA LEU A 372 14.48 8.16 27.31
C LEU A 372 15.00 9.36 26.50
N GLN A 373 15.35 10.48 27.16
CA GLN A 373 15.96 11.63 26.49
C GLN A 373 17.34 11.29 25.92
N LYS A 374 18.16 10.56 26.68
CA LYS A 374 19.45 10.09 26.23
C LYS A 374 19.34 9.14 25.04
N TYR A 375 18.36 8.24 25.08
CA TYR A 375 18.04 7.34 23.98
C TYR A 375 17.59 8.13 22.73
N LEU A 376 16.68 9.07 22.86
CA LEU A 376 16.23 9.93 21.78
C LEU A 376 17.38 10.76 21.17
N GLN A 377 18.32 11.22 21.99
CA GLN A 377 19.52 11.89 21.49
C GLN A 377 20.39 10.95 20.64
N ALA A 378 20.60 9.71 21.09
CA ALA A 378 21.35 8.72 20.33
C ALA A 378 20.67 8.37 18.99
N GLU A 379 19.34 8.26 18.99
CA GLU A 379 18.57 8.09 17.75
C GLU A 379 18.74 9.28 16.81
N ASN A 380 18.64 10.50 17.31
CA ASN A 380 18.82 11.71 16.48
C ASN A 380 20.23 11.78 15.88
N GLU A 381 21.26 11.38 16.61
CA GLU A 381 22.62 11.26 16.08
C GLU A 381 22.71 10.19 14.97
N PHE A 382 22.07 9.04 15.16
CA PHE A 382 22.02 7.98 14.14
C PHE A 382 21.36 8.45 12.85
N TYR A 383 20.18 9.05 12.94
CA TYR A 383 19.42 9.52 11.78
C TYR A 383 19.94 10.84 11.17
N SER A 384 20.94 11.46 11.78
CA SER A 384 21.60 12.67 11.29
C SER A 384 22.96 12.38 10.67
N GLN A 385 23.34 11.11 10.49
CA GLN A 385 24.63 10.73 9.90
C GLN A 385 24.76 11.22 8.45
N SER A 386 25.69 12.08 8.18
CA SER A 386 25.89 12.69 6.86
C SER A 386 26.34 11.69 5.78
N GLY A 387 26.86 10.55 6.17
CA GLY A 387 27.30 9.47 5.25
C GLY A 387 26.25 8.41 4.97
N HIS A 388 25.13 8.39 5.72
CA HIS A 388 24.13 7.34 5.54
C HIS A 388 23.21 7.66 4.34
N PRO A 389 23.07 6.78 3.33
CA PRO A 389 22.38 7.09 2.09
C PRO A 389 20.92 7.47 2.28
N LEU A 390 20.23 6.91 3.29
CA LEU A 390 18.81 7.17 3.56
C LEU A 390 18.55 8.45 4.38
N PHE A 391 19.53 8.94 5.16
CA PHE A 391 19.33 10.02 6.12
C PHE A 391 20.12 11.30 5.82
N CYS A 392 21.04 11.26 4.85
CA CYS A 392 21.90 12.38 4.51
C CYS A 392 21.22 13.48 3.69
N TRP A 393 19.93 13.36 3.41
CA TRP A 393 19.15 14.31 2.62
C TRP A 393 17.80 14.64 3.26
N ASN A 394 17.27 15.80 2.91
CA ASN A 394 16.00 16.35 3.34
C ASN A 394 15.31 17.07 2.15
N GLU A 395 14.14 17.64 2.38
CA GLU A 395 13.36 18.36 1.36
C GLU A 395 14.13 19.51 0.72
N GLU A 396 14.92 20.26 1.49
CA GLU A 396 15.73 21.39 0.98
C GLU A 396 16.80 20.89 -0.01
N LYS A 397 17.49 19.79 0.33
CA LYS A 397 18.45 19.16 -0.59
C LYS A 397 17.78 18.63 -1.86
N VAL A 398 16.59 18.04 -1.73
CA VAL A 398 15.81 17.59 -2.89
C VAL A 398 15.51 18.79 -3.79
N GLN A 399 14.95 19.87 -3.24
CA GLN A 399 14.64 21.09 -3.99
C GLN A 399 15.89 21.65 -4.71
N ASN A 400 16.99 21.82 -3.98
CA ASN A 400 18.23 22.36 -4.55
C ASN A 400 18.78 21.51 -5.71
N ILE A 401 18.67 20.17 -5.64
CA ILE A 401 19.09 19.27 -6.71
C ILE A 401 18.20 19.48 -7.96
N PHE A 402 16.88 19.53 -7.80
CA PHE A 402 15.98 19.75 -8.93
C PHE A 402 16.18 21.13 -9.57
N GLU A 403 16.32 22.18 -8.78
CA GLU A 403 16.59 23.54 -9.25
C GLU A 403 17.94 23.64 -9.96
N SER A 404 18.97 22.92 -9.48
CA SER A 404 20.28 22.85 -10.14
C SER A 404 20.22 22.20 -11.53
N CYS A 405 19.23 21.36 -11.79
CA CYS A 405 18.94 20.76 -13.09
C CYS A 405 18.10 21.70 -14.00
N GLY A 406 17.77 22.91 -13.55
CA GLY A 406 16.98 23.90 -14.30
C GLY A 406 15.48 23.64 -14.26
N LEU A 407 15.00 22.97 -13.23
CA LEU A 407 13.59 22.65 -13.01
C LEU A 407 12.98 23.59 -11.97
N GLN A 408 11.72 23.95 -12.14
CA GLN A 408 10.93 24.63 -11.12
C GLN A 408 10.39 23.56 -10.15
N PHE A 409 10.65 23.73 -8.85
CA PHE A 409 10.25 22.79 -7.81
C PHE A 409 9.33 23.48 -6.80
N PHE A 410 8.12 22.97 -6.63
CA PHE A 410 7.14 23.47 -5.67
C PHE A 410 6.82 22.33 -4.71
N GLY A 411 7.45 22.36 -3.53
CA GLY A 411 7.33 21.30 -2.53
C GLY A 411 6.71 21.80 -1.23
N GLU A 412 5.88 20.95 -0.62
CA GLU A 412 5.31 21.13 0.70
C GLU A 412 5.48 19.83 1.49
N THR A 413 5.97 19.93 2.73
CA THR A 413 6.09 18.76 3.62
C THR A 413 4.94 18.73 4.61
N GLU A 414 4.25 17.61 4.69
CA GLU A 414 3.16 17.36 5.62
C GLU A 414 3.47 16.17 6.54
N GLU A 415 3.13 16.29 7.81
CA GLU A 415 3.21 15.17 8.75
C GLU A 415 2.03 14.22 8.56
N ILE A 416 2.30 13.03 8.08
CA ILE A 416 1.30 11.97 7.99
C ILE A 416 1.29 11.19 9.31
N GLU A 417 0.20 11.30 10.05
CA GLU A 417 0.04 10.59 11.31
C GLU A 417 -0.52 9.18 11.08
N THR A 418 0.12 8.21 11.71
CA THR A 418 -0.31 6.81 11.69
C THR A 418 -0.32 6.24 13.10
N LYS A 419 -1.13 5.24 13.34
CA LYS A 419 -1.05 4.43 14.55
C LYS A 419 -0.20 3.20 14.24
N ARG A 420 0.96 3.11 14.87
CA ARG A 420 1.87 1.98 14.72
C ARG A 420 1.85 1.11 15.95
N ILE A 421 1.62 -0.16 15.74
CA ILE A 421 1.78 -1.18 16.76
C ILE A 421 3.03 -1.95 16.37
N ILE A 422 3.86 -2.28 17.34
CA ILE A 422 5.15 -2.93 17.16
C ILE A 422 5.04 -4.35 17.71
N SER A 423 5.44 -5.37 16.94
CA SER A 423 5.42 -6.75 17.43
C SER A 423 6.57 -7.03 18.40
N PRO A 424 6.40 -8.01 19.30
CA PRO A 424 7.52 -8.45 20.13
C PRO A 424 8.73 -8.87 19.30
N GLU A 425 8.52 -9.59 18.19
CA GLU A 425 9.58 -10.05 17.29
C GLU A 425 10.28 -8.85 16.59
N GLU A 426 9.51 -7.84 16.19
CA GLU A 426 10.05 -6.62 15.63
C GLU A 426 10.86 -5.84 16.68
N ALA A 427 10.36 -5.74 17.91
CA ALA A 427 11.04 -5.10 19.01
C ALA A 427 12.38 -5.78 19.34
N GLU A 428 12.41 -7.11 19.41
CA GLU A 428 13.65 -7.89 19.64
C GLU A 428 14.67 -7.62 18.54
N LYS A 429 14.26 -7.59 17.28
CA LYS A 429 15.12 -7.26 16.15
C LYS A 429 15.74 -5.87 16.27
N TRP A 430 14.98 -4.88 16.69
CA TRP A 430 15.48 -3.51 16.83
C TRP A 430 16.56 -3.35 17.91
N PHE A 431 16.60 -4.25 18.88
CA PHE A 431 17.60 -4.25 19.96
C PHE A 431 18.69 -5.31 19.80
N ASP A 432 18.67 -6.10 18.72
CA ASP A 432 19.72 -7.07 18.45
C ASP A 432 20.99 -6.39 17.88
N VAL A 433 21.97 -6.19 18.73
CA VAL A 433 23.24 -5.52 18.42
C VAL A 433 24.04 -6.25 17.31
N ASN A 434 23.82 -7.54 17.12
CA ASN A 434 24.57 -8.33 16.15
C ASN A 434 24.02 -8.23 14.73
N SER A 435 22.72 -7.99 14.60
CA SER A 435 22.05 -7.93 13.30
C SER A 435 21.65 -6.51 12.87
N SER A 436 21.83 -5.52 13.76
CA SER A 436 21.28 -4.18 13.61
C SER A 436 22.34 -3.10 13.75
N GLU A 437 22.60 -2.35 12.66
CA GLU A 437 23.47 -1.18 12.70
C GLU A 437 22.93 -0.10 13.65
N TYR A 438 21.62 0.09 13.68
CA TYR A 438 20.94 0.98 14.62
C TYR A 438 21.16 0.55 16.07
N ALA A 439 20.89 -0.73 16.41
CA ALA A 439 21.09 -1.23 17.76
C ALA A 439 22.56 -1.11 18.17
N ASN A 440 23.50 -1.44 17.27
CA ASN A 440 24.92 -1.30 17.51
C ASN A 440 25.30 0.15 17.79
N PHE A 441 24.82 1.10 17.01
CA PHE A 441 25.08 2.53 17.20
C PHE A 441 24.51 3.03 18.54
N VAL A 442 23.27 2.71 18.86
CA VAL A 442 22.61 3.12 20.10
C VAL A 442 23.30 2.48 21.32
N ALA A 443 23.71 1.20 21.23
CA ALA A 443 24.43 0.51 22.30
C ALA A 443 25.81 1.10 22.61
N GLN A 444 26.42 1.83 21.67
CA GLN A 444 27.66 2.58 21.93
C GLN A 444 27.43 3.87 22.73
N LYS A 445 26.20 4.38 22.77
CA LYS A 445 25.82 5.64 23.41
C LYS A 445 25.17 5.46 24.78
N LEU A 446 24.52 4.32 25.01
CA LEU A 446 23.83 3.98 26.26
C LEU A 446 24.55 2.83 26.98
N SER A 447 24.45 2.83 28.31
CA SER A 447 24.85 1.66 29.08
C SER A 447 23.89 0.50 28.85
N ARG A 448 24.34 -0.72 29.09
CA ARG A 448 23.51 -1.93 28.97
C ARG A 448 22.22 -1.82 29.81
N GLN A 449 22.30 -1.30 31.02
CA GLN A 449 21.13 -1.14 31.90
C GLN A 449 20.11 -0.13 31.34
N GLU A 450 20.59 0.98 30.75
CA GLU A 450 19.72 1.97 30.10
C GLU A 450 19.05 1.37 28.86
N LEU A 451 19.78 0.60 28.06
CA LEU A 451 19.26 -0.05 26.88
C LEU A 451 18.20 -1.12 27.23
N ASP A 452 18.51 -1.97 28.23
CA ASP A 452 17.59 -2.98 28.75
C ASP A 452 16.31 -2.33 29.31
N PHE A 453 16.42 -1.16 29.94
CA PHE A 453 15.25 -0.39 30.40
C PHE A 453 14.38 0.07 29.24
N VAL A 454 14.93 0.70 28.19
CA VAL A 454 14.17 1.15 27.02
C VAL A 454 13.51 -0.04 26.31
N HIS A 455 14.26 -1.13 26.14
CA HIS A 455 13.73 -2.38 25.56
C HIS A 455 12.55 -2.91 26.41
N SER A 456 12.65 -2.89 27.74
CA SER A 456 11.57 -3.32 28.63
C SER A 456 10.30 -2.46 28.49
N LEU A 457 10.45 -1.15 28.31
CA LEU A 457 9.32 -0.26 28.05
C LEU A 457 8.66 -0.58 26.72
N LEU A 458 9.46 -0.80 25.66
CA LEU A 458 8.93 -1.20 24.36
C LEU A 458 8.19 -2.53 24.46
N MET A 459 8.78 -3.53 25.12
CA MET A 459 8.14 -4.82 25.35
C MET A 459 6.84 -4.73 26.17
N GLN A 460 6.70 -3.77 27.08
CA GLN A 460 5.42 -3.51 27.74
C GLN A 460 4.36 -2.99 26.79
N VAL A 461 4.75 -2.07 25.88
CA VAL A 461 3.87 -1.57 24.81
C VAL A 461 3.45 -2.72 23.89
N CYS A 462 4.41 -3.53 23.44
CA CYS A 462 4.16 -4.70 22.59
C CYS A 462 3.22 -5.72 23.25
N LYS A 463 3.52 -6.15 24.49
CA LYS A 463 2.69 -7.12 25.25
C LYS A 463 1.28 -6.64 25.54
N ARG A 464 1.08 -5.34 25.66
CA ARG A 464 -0.24 -4.73 25.87
C ARG A 464 -0.94 -4.36 24.56
N HIS A 465 -0.31 -4.59 23.42
CA HIS A 465 -0.82 -4.25 22.10
C HIS A 465 -1.21 -2.76 21.97
N ILE A 466 -0.39 -1.88 22.51
CA ILE A 466 -0.64 -0.45 22.50
C ILE A 466 -0.20 0.12 21.15
N ALA A 467 -1.10 0.83 20.47
CA ALA A 467 -0.77 1.58 19.29
C ALA A 467 -0.06 2.89 19.66
N LEU A 468 1.18 3.06 19.20
CA LEU A 468 1.91 4.31 19.32
C LEU A 468 1.50 5.23 18.17
N ASN A 469 1.29 6.51 18.46
CA ASN A 469 1.14 7.51 17.42
C ASN A 469 2.50 7.70 16.74
N TRP A 470 2.52 7.60 15.41
CA TRP A 470 3.71 7.72 14.60
C TRP A 470 3.55 8.80 13.55
N LYS A 471 4.56 9.65 13.42
CA LYS A 471 4.56 10.74 12.45
C LYS A 471 5.62 10.50 11.37
N SER A 472 5.20 10.60 10.12
CA SER A 472 6.07 10.43 8.96
C SER A 472 5.96 11.66 8.06
N PRO A 473 6.95 12.57 8.09
CA PRO A 473 6.97 13.70 7.18
C PRO A 473 7.08 13.24 5.73
N THR A 474 6.13 13.68 4.92
CA THR A 474 6.04 13.36 3.50
C THR A 474 6.09 14.65 2.70
N LEU A 475 7.04 14.75 1.79
CA LEU A 475 7.17 15.82 0.83
C LEU A 475 6.24 15.55 -0.34
N PHE A 476 5.35 16.47 -0.63
CA PHE A 476 4.55 16.53 -1.85
C PHE A 476 5.17 17.60 -2.74
N ALA A 477 5.51 17.26 -3.97
CA ALA A 477 6.14 18.24 -4.84
C ALA A 477 5.64 18.14 -6.28
N ILE A 478 5.50 19.31 -6.88
CA ILE A 478 5.20 19.50 -8.29
C ILE A 478 6.47 20.00 -8.96
N VAL A 479 6.90 19.29 -10.00
CA VAL A 479 8.10 19.63 -10.78
C VAL A 479 7.71 19.88 -12.23
N ARG A 480 8.19 20.99 -12.76
CA ARG A 480 7.98 21.38 -14.16
C ARG A 480 9.18 22.12 -14.73
N GLN A 481 9.19 22.35 -16.04
CA GLN A 481 10.21 23.13 -16.72
C GLN A 481 10.12 24.62 -16.36
#